data_24ccb93c106bca393d3cf2e17aea6e6a
#
_entry.id   24ccb93c106bca393d3cf2e17aea6e6a
#
_cell.length_a   1.000
_cell.length_b   1.000
_cell.length_c   1.000
_cell.angle_alpha   90.00
_cell.angle_beta   90.00
_cell.angle_gamma   90.00
#
_symmetry.space_group_name_H-M   'P 1'
#
loop_
_entity.id
_entity.type
_entity.pdbx_description
1 polymer ?
#
loop_
_entity_poly.entity_id
_entity_poly.type
_entity_poly.pdbx_seq_one_letter_code
_entity_poly.pdbx_strand_id
1 'polypeptide(L)'
;EIREAHPKTKVLIITSLIDPEVLARAKTGCADSLWYKDHGDEEILDVIHQTLEGKRVFPDISPNVQLNWIQSDEISPRQLEMLRLYIKGFSYSEIAKKMGCSTAGVRWNFQEMISKTGYSCKEDLIAAALESKLLVTTLK
;
A
#
# COMPACT_ATOMS: atom_id res chain seq x y z
N GLU A 1 7.23 17.96 9.78
CA GLU A 1 8.55 18.63 9.89
C GLU A 1 8.83 19.62 8.75
N ILE A 2 8.85 19.17 7.47
CA ILE A 2 9.14 20.08 6.34
C ILE A 2 8.13 21.24 6.28
N ARG A 3 6.86 20.93 6.44
CA ARG A 3 5.80 21.95 6.37
C ARG A 3 5.79 22.90 7.58
N GLU A 4 6.18 22.42 8.73
CA GLU A 4 6.31 23.25 9.94
C GLU A 4 7.46 24.26 9.79
N ALA A 5 8.60 23.80 9.25
CA ALA A 5 9.76 24.66 9.01
C ALA A 5 9.58 25.57 7.78
N HIS A 6 8.87 25.10 6.75
CA HIS A 6 8.69 25.79 5.48
C HIS A 6 7.23 25.71 4.99
N PRO A 7 6.31 26.48 5.60
CA PRO A 7 4.87 26.35 5.33
C PRO A 7 4.45 26.70 3.89
N LYS A 8 5.28 27.41 3.16
CA LYS A 8 5.02 27.77 1.74
C LYS A 8 5.55 26.75 0.75
N THR A 9 6.33 25.78 1.20
CA THR A 9 6.91 24.73 0.35
C THR A 9 5.85 23.73 -0.06
N LYS A 10 5.76 23.44 -1.34
CA LYS A 10 4.91 22.37 -1.86
C LYS A 10 5.64 21.04 -1.80
N VAL A 11 4.93 19.99 -1.43
CA VAL A 11 5.49 18.65 -1.28
C VAL A 11 4.81 17.70 -2.26
N LEU A 12 5.58 17.23 -3.24
CA LEU A 12 5.16 16.20 -4.18
C LEU A 12 5.89 14.89 -3.86
N ILE A 13 5.15 13.84 -3.59
CA ILE A 13 5.71 12.50 -3.40
C ILE A 13 5.82 11.81 -4.76
N ILE A 14 7.00 11.35 -5.11
CA ILE A 14 7.25 10.55 -6.31
C ILE A 14 7.67 9.16 -5.84
N THR A 15 6.91 8.14 -6.21
CA THR A 15 7.14 6.80 -5.67
C THR A 15 6.78 5.70 -6.67
N SER A 16 7.44 4.56 -6.53
CA SER A 16 7.05 3.30 -7.17
C SER A 16 6.37 2.34 -6.19
N LEU A 17 6.18 2.77 -4.93
CA LEU A 17 5.53 1.96 -3.90
C LEU A 17 4.02 2.03 -4.09
N ILE A 18 3.41 0.93 -4.46
CA ILE A 18 1.97 0.85 -4.76
C ILE A 18 1.14 0.35 -3.57
N ASP A 19 1.74 0.22 -2.40
CA ASP A 19 1.00 -0.09 -1.16
C ASP A 19 -0.09 0.97 -0.94
N PRO A 20 -1.37 0.56 -0.85
CA PRO A 20 -2.48 1.50 -0.63
C PRO A 20 -2.32 2.37 0.63
N GLU A 21 -1.60 1.88 1.65
CA GLU A 21 -1.33 2.67 2.85
C GLU A 21 -0.45 3.88 2.56
N VAL A 22 0.48 3.76 1.61
CA VAL A 22 1.33 4.90 1.20
C VAL A 22 0.47 6.03 0.64
N LEU A 23 -0.47 5.70 -0.24
CA LEU A 23 -1.40 6.67 -0.81
C LEU A 23 -2.30 7.30 0.26
N ALA A 24 -2.87 6.47 1.14
CA ALA A 24 -3.74 6.94 2.21
C ALA A 24 -2.99 7.89 3.17
N ARG A 25 -1.79 7.55 3.56
CA ARG A 25 -0.96 8.39 4.44
C ARG A 25 -0.53 9.69 3.76
N ALA A 26 -0.26 9.66 2.46
CA ALA A 26 0.06 10.87 1.70
C ALA A 26 -1.14 11.80 1.62
N LYS A 27 -2.34 11.28 1.38
CA LYS A 27 -3.59 12.07 1.32
C LYS A 27 -3.94 12.74 2.64
N THR A 28 -3.75 12.04 3.75
CA THR A 28 -4.06 12.54 5.10
C THR A 28 -2.90 13.30 5.75
N GLY A 29 -1.71 13.21 5.19
CA GLY A 29 -0.50 13.86 5.69
C GLY A 29 -0.29 15.25 5.11
N CYS A 30 0.96 15.69 5.17
CA CYS A 30 1.37 17.03 4.74
C CYS A 30 1.76 17.13 3.27
N ALA A 31 1.61 16.06 2.47
CA ALA A 31 1.91 16.11 1.05
C ALA A 31 0.83 16.87 0.28
N ASP A 32 1.24 17.61 -0.72
CA ASP A 32 0.32 18.32 -1.60
C ASP A 32 -0.13 17.43 -2.75
N SER A 33 0.76 16.56 -3.25
CA SER A 33 0.47 15.68 -4.37
C SER A 33 1.29 14.37 -4.29
N LEU A 34 0.86 13.37 -5.06
CA LEU A 34 1.59 12.10 -5.21
C LEU A 34 1.53 11.65 -6.67
N TRP A 35 2.66 11.18 -7.17
CA TRP A 35 2.77 10.64 -8.53
C TRP A 35 3.49 9.29 -8.51
N TYR A 36 2.94 8.31 -9.24
CA TYR A 36 3.54 6.98 -9.38
C TYR A 36 4.46 6.91 -10.60
N LYS A 37 5.71 6.48 -10.41
CA LYS A 37 6.72 6.44 -11.46
C LYS A 37 6.37 5.59 -12.67
N ASP A 38 5.78 4.41 -12.43
CA ASP A 38 5.62 3.39 -13.46
C ASP A 38 4.16 3.14 -13.83
N HIS A 39 3.24 3.86 -13.24
CA HIS A 39 1.81 3.57 -13.31
C HIS A 39 0.94 4.82 -13.53
N GLY A 40 1.54 5.97 -13.77
CA GLY A 40 0.80 7.21 -13.95
C GLY A 40 0.39 7.45 -15.39
N ASP A 41 -0.87 7.77 -15.62
CA ASP A 41 -1.37 8.22 -16.92
C ASP A 41 -1.03 9.69 -17.18
N GLU A 42 -0.75 10.45 -16.10
CA GLU A 42 -0.42 11.87 -16.17
C GLU A 42 1.09 12.07 -16.28
N GLU A 43 1.47 13.07 -17.06
CA GLU A 43 2.85 13.51 -17.17
C GLU A 43 3.28 14.17 -15.83
N ILE A 44 4.47 13.82 -15.34
CA ILE A 44 4.99 14.38 -14.08
C ILE A 44 5.05 15.91 -14.11
N LEU A 45 5.35 16.51 -15.25
CA LEU A 45 5.43 17.97 -15.38
C LEU A 45 4.07 18.62 -15.14
N ASP A 46 2.99 18.00 -15.60
CA ASP A 46 1.63 18.51 -15.38
C ASP A 46 1.26 18.46 -13.90
N VAL A 47 1.63 17.37 -13.21
CA VAL A 47 1.42 17.23 -11.76
C VAL A 47 2.21 18.29 -10.99
N ILE A 48 3.46 18.54 -11.38
CA ILE A 48 4.29 19.59 -10.76
C ILE A 48 3.64 20.97 -10.95
N HIS A 49 3.20 21.30 -12.16
CA HIS A 49 2.57 22.59 -12.45
C HIS A 49 1.28 22.79 -11.63
N GLN A 50 0.42 21.78 -11.60
CA GLN A 50 -0.82 21.83 -10.82
C GLN A 50 -0.54 21.99 -9.32
N THR A 51 0.48 21.30 -8.81
CA THR A 51 0.88 21.39 -7.41
C THR A 51 1.38 22.80 -7.07
N LEU A 52 2.17 23.41 -7.95
CA LEU A 52 2.66 24.77 -7.78
C LEU A 52 1.53 25.80 -7.83
N GLU A 53 0.47 25.54 -8.59
CA GLU A 53 -0.74 26.36 -8.63
C GLU A 53 -1.60 26.24 -7.36
N GLY A 54 -1.24 25.36 -6.44
CA GLY A 54 -1.97 25.13 -5.20
C GLY A 54 -2.98 24.00 -5.25
N LYS A 55 -3.05 23.25 -6.33
CA LYS A 55 -3.93 22.08 -6.45
C LYS A 55 -3.29 20.88 -5.74
N ARG A 56 -4.14 20.01 -5.20
CA ARG A 56 -3.73 18.72 -4.65
C ARG A 56 -4.03 17.64 -5.68
N VAL A 57 -3.00 16.95 -6.14
CA VAL A 57 -3.13 15.92 -7.19
C VAL A 57 -2.78 14.55 -6.60
N PHE A 58 -3.80 13.74 -6.40
CA PHE A 58 -3.66 12.36 -5.91
C PHE A 58 -4.43 11.41 -6.81
N PRO A 59 -3.88 10.22 -7.11
CA PRO A 59 -4.67 9.16 -7.73
C PRO A 59 -5.84 8.75 -6.83
N ASP A 60 -6.93 8.30 -7.41
CA ASP A 60 -8.09 7.83 -6.66
C ASP A 60 -7.75 6.53 -5.90
N ILE A 61 -7.04 5.65 -6.57
CA ILE A 61 -6.61 4.35 -6.03
C ILE A 61 -5.12 4.12 -6.35
N SER A 62 -4.48 3.28 -5.57
CA SER A 62 -3.14 2.79 -5.90
C SER A 62 -3.21 1.82 -7.08
N PRO A 63 -2.13 1.74 -7.90
CA PRO A 63 -2.08 0.81 -9.02
C PRO A 63 -2.21 -0.64 -8.57
N ASN A 64 -2.81 -1.47 -9.43
CA ASN A 64 -2.89 -2.91 -9.23
C ASN A 64 -1.67 -3.60 -9.80
N VAL A 65 -1.31 -4.74 -9.23
CA VAL A 65 -0.29 -5.65 -9.75
C VAL A 65 -0.84 -7.06 -9.85
N GLN A 66 -0.27 -7.83 -10.75
CA GLN A 66 -0.60 -9.23 -10.90
C GLN A 66 0.08 -10.04 -9.79
N LEU A 67 -0.71 -10.80 -9.04
CA LEU A 67 -0.26 -11.74 -8.03
C LEU A 67 -0.63 -13.15 -8.50
N ASN A 68 0.19 -13.74 -9.34
CA ASN A 68 -0.02 -15.02 -9.99
C ASN A 68 -1.38 -15.05 -10.73
N TRP A 69 -2.43 -15.65 -10.15
CA TRP A 69 -3.72 -15.81 -10.84
C TRP A 69 -4.66 -14.60 -10.73
N ILE A 70 -4.42 -13.69 -9.80
CA ILE A 70 -5.33 -12.58 -9.51
C ILE A 70 -4.64 -11.22 -9.58
N GLN A 71 -5.45 -10.17 -9.65
CA GLN A 71 -4.98 -8.81 -9.44
C GLN A 71 -4.97 -8.47 -7.94
N SER A 72 -4.11 -7.55 -7.53
CA SER A 72 -3.97 -7.18 -6.12
C SER A 72 -5.24 -6.61 -5.48
N ASP A 73 -6.14 -6.03 -6.27
CA ASP A 73 -7.42 -5.50 -5.77
C ASP A 73 -8.43 -6.60 -5.40
N GLU A 74 -8.15 -7.85 -5.78
CA GLU A 74 -8.97 -9.00 -5.37
C GLU A 74 -8.61 -9.49 -3.96
N ILE A 75 -7.51 -8.98 -3.38
CA ILE A 75 -7.20 -9.16 -1.96
C ILE A 75 -7.91 -8.04 -1.19
N SER A 76 -8.75 -8.39 -0.22
CA SER A 76 -9.48 -7.39 0.55
C SER A 76 -8.54 -6.51 1.38
N PRO A 77 -8.93 -5.26 1.71
CA PRO A 77 -8.13 -4.41 2.59
C PRO A 77 -7.82 -5.06 3.94
N ARG A 78 -8.75 -5.85 4.46
CA ARG A 78 -8.59 -6.60 5.71
C ARG A 78 -7.50 -7.69 5.57
N GLN A 79 -7.53 -8.44 4.47
CA GLN A 79 -6.51 -9.46 4.18
C GLN A 79 -5.14 -8.83 3.96
N LEU A 80 -5.08 -7.70 3.25
CA LEU A 80 -3.84 -6.98 3.02
C LEU A 80 -3.23 -6.49 4.34
N GLU A 81 -4.05 -6.02 5.28
CA GLU A 81 -3.61 -5.61 6.60
C GLU A 81 -3.05 -6.79 7.41
N MET A 82 -3.68 -7.96 7.31
CA MET A 82 -3.17 -9.19 7.95
C MET A 82 -1.78 -9.57 7.41
N LEU A 83 -1.58 -9.48 6.09
CA LEU A 83 -0.27 -9.70 5.46
C LEU A 83 0.75 -8.68 5.96
N ARG A 84 0.37 -7.42 6.04
CA ARG A 84 1.25 -6.34 6.51
C ARG A 84 1.69 -6.59 7.95
N LEU A 85 0.79 -6.95 8.83
CA LEU A 85 1.10 -7.26 10.23
C LEU A 85 2.01 -8.49 10.34
N TYR A 86 1.76 -9.50 9.54
CA TYR A 86 2.60 -10.70 9.53
C TYR A 86 4.03 -10.38 9.07
N ILE A 87 4.19 -9.57 8.04
CA ILE A 87 5.49 -9.11 7.55
C ILE A 87 6.25 -8.32 8.62
N LYS A 88 5.53 -7.56 9.45
CA LYS A 88 6.11 -6.82 10.58
C LYS A 88 6.53 -7.70 11.75
N GLY A 89 6.25 -9.00 11.70
CA GLY A 89 6.67 -9.98 12.70
C GLY A 89 5.62 -10.38 13.72
N PHE A 90 4.36 -9.95 13.57
CA PHE A 90 3.29 -10.34 14.48
C PHE A 90 2.85 -11.79 14.22
N SER A 91 2.60 -12.53 15.32
CA SER A 91 2.04 -13.88 15.26
C SER A 91 0.55 -13.83 14.86
N TYR A 92 -0.02 -14.95 14.45
CA TYR A 92 -1.45 -15.04 14.16
C TYR A 92 -2.31 -14.64 15.36
N SER A 93 -1.89 -15.00 16.57
CA SER A 93 -2.57 -14.61 17.81
C SER A 93 -2.57 -13.09 18.01
N GLU A 94 -1.42 -12.46 17.77
CA GLU A 94 -1.27 -11.01 17.88
C GLU A 94 -2.05 -10.27 16.80
N ILE A 95 -2.03 -10.79 15.55
CA ILE A 95 -2.82 -10.26 14.45
C ILE A 95 -4.31 -10.33 14.78
N ALA A 96 -4.77 -11.47 15.31
CA ALA A 96 -6.16 -11.66 15.73
C ALA A 96 -6.60 -10.59 16.74
N LYS A 97 -5.77 -10.32 17.73
CA LYS A 97 -6.04 -9.28 18.74
C LYS A 97 -6.13 -7.89 18.10
N LYS A 98 -5.18 -7.55 17.24
CA LYS A 98 -5.16 -6.24 16.55
C LYS A 98 -6.34 -6.06 15.60
N MET A 99 -6.78 -7.13 14.95
CA MET A 99 -7.86 -7.10 13.97
C MET A 99 -9.25 -7.32 14.58
N GLY A 100 -9.32 -7.67 15.88
CA GLY A 100 -10.58 -7.95 16.54
C GLY A 100 -11.27 -9.23 16.06
N CYS A 101 -10.50 -10.27 15.77
CA CYS A 101 -11.02 -11.56 15.28
C CYS A 101 -10.31 -12.72 15.97
N SER A 102 -10.69 -13.96 15.62
CA SER A 102 -10.07 -15.16 16.17
C SER A 102 -8.78 -15.53 15.43
N THR A 103 -7.90 -16.25 16.11
CA THR A 103 -6.68 -16.83 15.50
C THR A 103 -7.06 -17.77 14.34
N ALA A 104 -8.12 -18.56 14.50
CA ALA A 104 -8.64 -19.42 13.44
C ALA A 104 -9.09 -18.60 12.21
N GLY A 105 -9.70 -17.43 12.44
CA GLY A 105 -10.08 -16.51 11.38
C GLY A 105 -8.89 -15.96 10.61
N VAL A 106 -7.81 -15.62 11.30
CA VAL A 106 -6.56 -15.19 10.65
C VAL A 106 -5.99 -16.31 9.79
N ARG A 107 -5.91 -17.51 10.34
CA ARG A 107 -5.43 -18.69 9.61
C ARG A 107 -6.26 -18.96 8.35
N TRP A 108 -7.57 -18.87 8.48
CA TRP A 108 -8.49 -19.06 7.35
C TRP A 108 -8.23 -18.02 6.25
N ASN A 109 -8.06 -16.76 6.61
CA ASN A 109 -7.77 -15.69 5.65
C ASN A 109 -6.45 -15.94 4.90
N PHE A 110 -5.41 -16.39 5.59
CA PHE A 110 -4.14 -16.77 4.93
C PHE A 110 -4.33 -17.93 3.96
N GLN A 111 -5.08 -18.96 4.37
CA GLN A 111 -5.38 -20.10 3.49
C GLN A 111 -6.19 -19.65 2.26
N GLU A 112 -7.15 -18.78 2.44
CA GLU A 112 -7.94 -18.24 1.34
C GLU A 112 -7.07 -17.43 0.37
N MET A 113 -6.19 -16.57 0.87
CA MET A 113 -5.27 -15.80 0.02
C MET A 113 -4.35 -16.71 -0.79
N ILE A 114 -3.79 -17.73 -0.15
CA ILE A 114 -2.92 -18.72 -0.81
C ILE A 114 -3.70 -19.44 -1.92
N SER A 115 -4.88 -19.92 -1.61
CA SER A 115 -5.75 -20.63 -2.56
C SER A 115 -6.15 -19.74 -3.75
N LYS A 116 -6.54 -18.51 -3.47
CA LYS A 116 -6.99 -17.55 -4.46
C LYS A 116 -5.86 -17.14 -5.42
N THR A 117 -4.66 -16.94 -4.90
CA THR A 117 -3.49 -16.54 -5.69
C THR A 117 -2.82 -17.71 -6.41
N GLY A 118 -3.03 -18.93 -5.93
CA GLY A 118 -2.39 -20.13 -6.49
C GLY A 118 -0.94 -20.31 -6.08
N TYR A 119 -0.44 -19.55 -5.12
CA TYR A 119 0.90 -19.79 -4.56
C TYR A 119 0.92 -21.07 -3.71
N SER A 120 2.09 -21.69 -3.59
CA SER A 120 2.26 -22.94 -2.85
C SER A 120 2.18 -22.75 -1.34
N CYS A 121 2.58 -21.60 -0.84
CA CYS A 121 2.64 -21.28 0.58
C CYS A 121 2.56 -19.77 0.81
N LYS A 122 2.40 -19.36 2.08
CA LYS A 122 2.31 -17.95 2.44
C LYS A 122 3.62 -17.19 2.19
N GLU A 123 4.75 -17.87 2.29
CA GLU A 123 6.08 -17.28 2.05
C GLU A 123 6.20 -16.81 0.59
N ASP A 124 5.72 -17.60 -0.35
CA ASP A 124 5.70 -17.24 -1.78
C ASP A 124 4.80 -16.03 -2.04
N LEU A 125 3.63 -16.00 -1.40
CA LEU A 125 2.70 -14.86 -1.48
C LEU A 125 3.34 -13.59 -0.91
N ILE A 126 4.01 -13.70 0.24
CA ILE A 126 4.68 -12.58 0.89
C ILE A 126 5.83 -12.07 0.02
N ALA A 127 6.65 -12.97 -0.53
CA ALA A 127 7.73 -12.60 -1.43
C ALA A 127 7.21 -11.83 -2.64
N ALA A 128 6.13 -12.30 -3.25
CA ALA A 128 5.51 -11.64 -4.39
C ALA A 128 4.96 -10.25 -4.03
N ALA A 129 4.33 -10.11 -2.86
CA ALA A 129 3.81 -8.83 -2.38
C ALA A 129 4.94 -7.81 -2.13
N LEU A 130 6.07 -8.26 -1.60
CA LEU A 130 7.23 -7.39 -1.37
C LEU A 130 7.95 -7.03 -2.68
N GLU A 131 8.17 -7.97 -3.56
CA GLU A 131 8.82 -7.75 -4.86
C GLU A 131 8.02 -6.80 -5.76
N SER A 132 6.70 -6.90 -5.73
CA SER A 132 5.81 -6.03 -6.50
C SER A 132 5.63 -4.64 -5.87
N LYS A 133 6.19 -4.42 -4.68
CA LYS A 133 6.06 -3.18 -3.91
C LYS A 133 4.61 -2.89 -3.46
N LEU A 134 3.76 -3.92 -3.47
CA LEU A 134 2.41 -3.85 -2.93
C LEU A 134 2.41 -3.66 -1.42
N LEU A 135 3.38 -4.27 -0.73
CA LEU A 135 3.60 -4.08 0.70
C LEU A 135 5.05 -3.66 0.96
N VAL A 136 5.25 -2.83 1.98
CA VAL A 136 6.58 -2.39 2.41
C VAL A 136 6.74 -2.63 3.90
N THR A 137 7.95 -3.02 4.29
CA THR A 137 8.25 -3.40 5.67
C THR A 137 8.60 -2.22 6.58
N THR A 138 8.92 -1.07 6.00
CA THR A 138 9.50 0.06 6.71
C THR A 138 8.53 1.20 6.99
N LEU A 139 7.26 1.07 6.68
CA LEU A 139 6.23 2.06 7.01
C LEU A 139 5.99 2.08 8.52
N LYS A 140 6.19 3.24 9.10
CA LYS A 140 5.95 3.47 10.52
C LYS A 140 4.69 4.28 10.75
#